data_ad77eb60820632646cd522969f62f0df
#
_entry.id   ad77eb60820632646cd522969f62f0df
#
_cell.length_a   1.000
_cell.length_b   1.000
_cell.length_c   1.000
_cell.angle_alpha   90.00
_cell.angle_beta   90.00
_cell.angle_gamma   90.00
#
_symmetry.space_group_name_H-M   'P 1'
#
loop_
_entity.id
_entity.type
_entity.pdbx_description
1 polymer ?
#
loop_
_entity_poly.entity_id
_entity_poly.type
_entity_poly.pdbx_seq_one_letter_code
_entity_poly.pdbx_strand_id
1 'polypeptide(L)'
;ELLSSMRRETPIQKRNFAMVNLMVRTGLRDVEVVRADIRDIRTRMGADVLYVQGKGRPGKDSFVVLTPAAMGPISEYLVTRSCARPGDPLFASRRADCGGRMSTRTVSRVAKDSMRRVGIDDRWHTAHSLRHTAVTLALLGGAGERDAQMMARHADVSTTMIYAHDIDRIANAAEKSVDAYLSQ
;
A
#
# COMPACT_ATOMS: atom_id res chain seq x y z
N GLU A 1 6.55 -6.36 -11.12
CA GLU A 1 5.63 -6.52 -12.28
C GLU A 1 4.36 -5.66 -12.15
N LEU A 2 3.55 -5.73 -11.05
CA LEU A 2 2.30 -4.99 -10.92
C LEU A 2 2.47 -3.48 -11.16
N LEU A 3 3.38 -2.82 -10.45
CA LEU A 3 3.59 -1.39 -10.58
C LEU A 3 4.14 -1.00 -11.96
N SER A 4 5.03 -1.80 -12.55
CA SER A 4 5.58 -1.53 -13.89
C SER A 4 4.57 -1.72 -15.02
N SER A 5 3.50 -2.50 -14.81
CA SER A 5 2.42 -2.68 -15.79
C SER A 5 1.43 -1.51 -15.84
N MET A 6 1.47 -0.61 -14.85
CA MET A 6 0.50 0.48 -14.73
C MET A 6 0.91 1.71 -15.54
N ARG A 7 0.03 2.17 -16.44
CA ARG A 7 0.23 3.41 -17.21
C ARG A 7 0.10 4.66 -16.34
N ARG A 8 0.76 5.76 -16.74
CA ARG A 8 0.79 7.06 -16.01
C ARG A 8 0.61 8.27 -16.93
N GLU A 9 -0.07 8.12 -18.03
CA GLU A 9 -0.24 9.16 -19.07
C GLU A 9 -1.34 10.17 -18.70
N THR A 10 -2.48 9.69 -18.21
CA THR A 10 -3.63 10.52 -17.87
C THR A 10 -3.72 10.80 -16.36
N PRO A 11 -4.42 11.88 -15.93
CA PRO A 11 -4.64 12.17 -14.51
C PRO A 11 -5.21 10.99 -13.71
N ILE A 12 -6.16 10.23 -14.33
CA ILE A 12 -6.76 9.06 -13.72
C ILE A 12 -5.74 7.93 -13.56
N GLN A 13 -4.90 7.72 -14.56
CA GLN A 13 -3.84 6.71 -14.50
C GLN A 13 -2.79 7.08 -13.45
N LYS A 14 -2.34 8.36 -13.40
CA LYS A 14 -1.46 8.87 -12.36
C LYS A 14 -2.04 8.68 -10.97
N ARG A 15 -3.32 9.01 -10.77
CA ARG A 15 -4.04 8.75 -9.50
C ARG A 15 -4.02 7.27 -9.13
N ASN A 16 -4.42 6.41 -10.05
CA ASN A 16 -4.52 4.97 -9.77
C ASN A 16 -3.14 4.37 -9.46
N PHE A 17 -2.11 4.78 -10.22
CA PHE A 17 -0.73 4.37 -9.95
C PHE A 17 -0.27 4.85 -8.57
N ALA A 18 -0.40 6.14 -8.27
CA ALA A 18 0.00 6.71 -6.98
C ALA A 18 -0.68 6.00 -5.80
N MET A 19 -1.97 5.70 -5.94
CA MET A 19 -2.75 5.02 -4.93
C MET A 19 -2.28 3.57 -4.71
N VAL A 20 -2.13 2.78 -5.77
CA VAL A 20 -1.68 1.38 -5.67
C VAL A 20 -0.23 1.32 -5.19
N ASN A 21 0.65 2.19 -5.70
CA ASN A 21 2.04 2.31 -5.27
C ASN A 21 2.13 2.64 -3.76
N LEU A 22 1.32 3.57 -3.28
CA LEU A 22 1.23 3.90 -1.86
C LEU A 22 0.80 2.68 -1.03
N MET A 23 -0.25 1.96 -1.46
CA MET A 23 -0.75 0.78 -0.74
C MET A 23 0.30 -0.33 -0.65
N VAL A 24 1.00 -0.63 -1.73
CA VAL A 24 2.05 -1.67 -1.77
C VAL A 24 3.25 -1.29 -0.91
N ARG A 25 3.61 -0.01 -0.81
CA ARG A 25 4.79 0.43 -0.05
C ARG A 25 4.53 0.65 1.43
N THR A 26 3.28 0.88 1.83
CA THR A 26 2.95 1.29 3.20
C THR A 26 1.96 0.38 3.90
N GLY A 27 1.40 -0.60 3.19
CA GLY A 27 0.40 -1.51 3.72
C GLY A 27 -0.90 -0.83 4.17
N LEU A 28 -1.24 0.34 3.60
CA LEU A 28 -2.50 1.03 3.90
C LEU A 28 -3.71 0.18 3.51
N ARG A 29 -4.73 0.22 4.39
CA ARG A 29 -6.05 -0.34 4.08
C ARG A 29 -6.82 0.58 3.14
N ASP A 30 -7.74 0.03 2.36
CA ASP A 30 -8.61 0.78 1.46
C ASP A 30 -9.36 1.93 2.17
N VAL A 31 -9.88 1.70 3.37
CA VAL A 31 -10.56 2.72 4.18
C VAL A 31 -9.62 3.84 4.62
N GLU A 32 -8.35 3.53 4.92
CA GLU A 32 -7.33 4.53 5.29
C GLU A 32 -6.99 5.40 4.08
N VAL A 33 -6.85 4.78 2.90
CA VAL A 33 -6.65 5.50 1.63
C VAL A 33 -7.81 6.43 1.30
N VAL A 34 -9.05 5.95 1.47
CA VAL A 34 -10.26 6.75 1.24
C VAL A 34 -10.33 7.96 2.18
N ARG A 35 -9.95 7.80 3.45
CA ARG A 35 -10.04 8.85 4.47
C ARG A 35 -8.89 9.85 4.44
N ALA A 36 -7.83 9.58 3.71
CA ALA A 36 -6.68 10.48 3.59
C ALA A 36 -7.06 11.76 2.84
N ASP A 37 -6.65 12.91 3.40
CA ASP A 37 -6.76 14.23 2.80
C ASP A 37 -5.37 14.73 2.41
N ILE A 38 -5.29 15.73 1.54
CA ILE A 38 -4.01 16.31 1.11
C ILE A 38 -3.24 16.88 2.32
N ARG A 39 -3.93 17.55 3.25
CA ARG A 39 -3.34 18.11 4.49
C ARG A 39 -2.79 17.08 5.48
N ASP A 40 -3.08 15.79 5.26
CA ASP A 40 -2.55 14.72 6.13
C ASP A 40 -1.13 14.34 5.76
N ILE A 41 -0.65 14.78 4.59
CA ILE A 41 0.78 14.74 4.25
C ILE A 41 1.48 15.85 5.05
N ARG A 42 2.42 15.47 5.89
CA ARG A 42 3.16 16.40 6.77
C ARG A 42 4.61 15.95 6.87
N THR A 43 5.47 16.87 7.27
CA THR A 43 6.84 16.53 7.66
C THR A 43 6.91 16.27 9.16
N ARG A 44 7.55 15.17 9.55
CA ARG A 44 7.83 14.81 10.93
C ARG A 44 9.27 14.34 11.07
N MET A 45 10.05 15.00 11.93
CA MET A 45 11.47 14.70 12.16
C MET A 45 12.29 14.59 10.86
N GLY A 46 12.00 15.48 9.89
CA GLY A 46 12.69 15.53 8.60
C GLY A 46 12.20 14.50 7.55
N ALA A 47 11.21 13.67 7.87
CA ALA A 47 10.62 12.70 6.95
C ALA A 47 9.20 13.11 6.56
N ASP A 48 8.83 12.88 5.29
CA ASP A 48 7.45 13.01 4.87
C ASP A 48 6.62 11.83 5.41
N VAL A 49 5.46 12.14 5.96
CA VAL A 49 4.53 11.16 6.53
C VAL A 49 3.11 11.45 6.09
N LEU A 50 2.30 10.40 5.97
CA LEU A 50 0.87 10.51 5.78
C LEU A 50 0.17 10.09 7.07
N TYR A 51 -0.54 11.02 7.73
CA TYR A 51 -1.39 10.70 8.86
C TYR A 51 -2.65 9.97 8.40
N VAL A 52 -3.01 8.91 9.12
CA VAL A 52 -4.10 8.02 8.73
C VAL A 52 -5.03 7.73 9.91
N GLN A 53 -6.31 7.55 9.58
CA GLN A 53 -7.34 7.14 10.53
C GLN A 53 -7.55 5.62 10.45
N GLY A 54 -7.09 4.91 11.47
CA GLY A 54 -7.30 3.47 11.60
C GLY A 54 -8.77 3.07 11.75
N LYS A 55 -9.05 1.77 11.55
CA LYS A 55 -10.39 1.21 11.78
C LYS A 55 -10.76 1.38 13.26
N GLY A 56 -11.96 1.91 13.54
CA GLY A 56 -12.46 2.12 14.90
C GLY A 56 -11.83 3.29 15.66
N ARG A 57 -10.96 4.08 15.05
CA ARG A 57 -10.34 5.25 15.67
C ARG A 57 -11.09 6.54 15.35
N PRO A 58 -11.30 7.45 16.32
CA PRO A 58 -12.00 8.71 16.07
C PRO A 58 -11.14 9.73 15.30
N GLY A 59 -9.82 9.62 15.34
CA GLY A 59 -8.88 10.57 14.75
C GLY A 59 -7.80 9.93 13.87
N LYS A 60 -7.00 10.80 13.22
CA LYS A 60 -5.81 10.43 12.44
C LYS A 60 -4.57 10.48 13.35
N ASP A 61 -4.43 9.48 14.20
CA ASP A 61 -3.41 9.37 15.25
C ASP A 61 -2.19 8.50 14.87
N SER A 62 -2.31 7.76 13.79
CA SER A 62 -1.26 6.93 13.23
C SER A 62 -0.71 7.53 11.93
N PHE A 63 0.49 7.15 11.53
CA PHE A 63 1.07 7.61 10.27
C PHE A 63 1.84 6.51 9.57
N VAL A 64 2.09 6.70 8.28
CA VAL A 64 3.05 5.94 7.48
C VAL A 64 4.11 6.88 6.91
N VAL A 65 5.35 6.38 6.79
CA VAL A 65 6.44 7.13 6.18
C VAL A 65 6.27 7.11 4.66
N LEU A 66 6.40 8.27 4.04
CA LEU A 66 6.39 8.44 2.60
C LEU A 66 7.84 8.55 2.10
N THR A 67 8.39 7.43 1.65
CA THR A 67 9.68 7.46 0.96
C THR A 67 9.58 8.25 -0.35
N PRO A 68 10.69 8.74 -0.94
CA PRO A 68 10.64 9.42 -2.23
C PRO A 68 9.91 8.62 -3.31
N ALA A 69 10.04 7.29 -3.31
CA ALA A 69 9.35 6.40 -4.23
C ALA A 69 7.83 6.28 -3.97
N ALA A 70 7.36 6.60 -2.76
CA ALA A 70 5.93 6.71 -2.45
C ALA A 70 5.40 8.11 -2.74
N MET A 71 6.17 9.15 -2.37
CA MET A 71 5.74 10.55 -2.49
C MET A 71 5.76 11.07 -3.93
N GLY A 72 6.76 10.69 -4.74
CA GLY A 72 6.91 11.15 -6.13
C GLY A 72 5.64 10.96 -6.96
N PRO A 73 5.07 9.74 -7.06
CA PRO A 73 3.81 9.51 -7.78
C PRO A 73 2.61 10.29 -7.23
N ILE A 74 2.57 10.52 -5.92
CA ILE A 74 1.52 11.35 -5.30
C ILE A 74 1.66 12.79 -5.80
N SER A 75 2.86 13.35 -5.79
CA SER A 75 3.15 14.70 -6.28
C SER A 75 2.82 14.84 -7.77
N GLU A 76 3.21 13.86 -8.61
CA GLU A 76 2.86 13.82 -10.04
C GLU A 76 1.35 13.85 -10.28
N TYR A 77 0.59 13.16 -9.43
CA TYR A 77 -0.86 13.19 -9.51
C TYR A 77 -1.44 14.53 -9.04
N LEU A 78 -0.97 15.06 -7.89
CA LEU A 78 -1.49 16.30 -7.31
C LEU A 78 -1.29 17.50 -8.24
N VAL A 79 -0.19 17.55 -8.99
CA VAL A 79 0.05 18.59 -10.01
C VAL A 79 -1.05 18.59 -11.08
N THR A 80 -1.72 17.47 -11.34
CA THR A 80 -2.84 17.41 -12.31
C THR A 80 -4.16 17.96 -11.74
N ARG A 81 -4.19 18.37 -10.45
CA ARG A 81 -5.39 18.85 -9.75
C ARG A 81 -5.27 20.33 -9.43
N SER A 82 -5.50 21.19 -10.42
CA SER A 82 -5.30 22.65 -10.33
C SER A 82 -6.13 23.34 -9.25
N CYS A 83 -7.26 22.79 -8.84
CA CYS A 83 -8.18 23.35 -7.84
C CYS A 83 -8.19 22.61 -6.50
N ALA A 84 -7.26 21.68 -6.27
CA ALA A 84 -7.22 20.91 -5.03
C ALA A 84 -6.82 21.78 -3.83
N ARG A 85 -7.55 21.62 -2.74
CA ARG A 85 -7.32 22.32 -1.46
C ARG A 85 -6.79 21.34 -0.41
N PRO A 86 -6.13 21.81 0.64
CA PRO A 86 -5.60 20.95 1.69
C PRO A 86 -6.62 20.01 2.34
N GLY A 87 -7.89 20.42 2.45
CA GLY A 87 -8.98 19.62 3.01
C GLY A 87 -9.60 18.61 2.06
N ASP A 88 -9.23 18.63 0.79
CA ASP A 88 -9.77 17.70 -0.20
C ASP A 88 -9.16 16.30 -0.04
N PRO A 89 -9.89 15.25 -0.48
CA PRO A 89 -9.36 13.89 -0.48
C PRO A 89 -8.04 13.80 -1.24
N LEU A 90 -7.07 13.07 -0.68
CA LEU A 90 -5.78 12.82 -1.34
C LEU A 90 -5.99 12.22 -2.75
N PHE A 91 -6.90 11.25 -2.85
CA PHE A 91 -7.29 10.65 -4.13
C PHE A 91 -8.76 10.97 -4.43
N ALA A 92 -8.99 11.79 -5.46
CA ALA A 92 -10.34 12.21 -5.85
C ALA A 92 -11.05 11.19 -6.75
N SER A 93 -12.38 11.18 -6.69
CA SER A 93 -13.20 10.38 -7.61
C SER A 93 -13.17 10.95 -9.03
N ARG A 94 -13.53 10.12 -10.03
CA ARG A 94 -13.60 10.55 -11.46
C ARG A 94 -14.55 11.71 -11.74
N ARG A 95 -15.59 11.87 -10.90
CA ARG A 95 -16.68 12.80 -11.12
C ARG A 95 -16.46 14.19 -10.54
N ALA A 96 -15.36 14.40 -9.83
CA ALA A 96 -15.11 15.68 -9.18
C ALA A 96 -13.62 16.02 -9.32
N ASP A 97 -13.30 16.95 -10.19
CA ASP A 97 -11.95 17.48 -10.35
C ASP A 97 -11.45 18.11 -9.05
N CYS A 98 -12.37 18.58 -8.21
CA CYS A 98 -12.10 19.32 -7.00
C CYS A 98 -12.88 18.80 -5.79
N GLY A 99 -12.65 17.59 -5.30
CA GLY A 99 -13.08 17.25 -3.95
C GLY A 99 -13.97 16.03 -3.70
N GLY A 100 -14.38 15.30 -4.72
CA GLY A 100 -15.16 14.07 -4.53
C GLY A 100 -14.31 12.94 -3.93
N ARG A 101 -14.70 12.42 -2.76
CA ARG A 101 -14.03 11.28 -2.13
C ARG A 101 -14.37 9.97 -2.85
N MET A 102 -13.38 9.10 -3.02
CA MET A 102 -13.59 7.75 -3.53
C MET A 102 -14.28 6.88 -2.47
N SER A 103 -14.99 5.83 -2.91
CA SER A 103 -15.44 4.76 -2.02
C SER A 103 -14.38 3.66 -1.90
N THR A 104 -14.42 2.89 -0.82
CA THR A 104 -13.57 1.70 -0.64
C THR A 104 -13.76 0.70 -1.79
N ARG A 105 -15.00 0.56 -2.29
CA ARG A 105 -15.29 -0.26 -3.47
C ARG A 105 -14.53 0.21 -4.71
N THR A 106 -14.35 1.51 -4.89
CA THR A 106 -13.58 2.05 -6.03
C THR A 106 -12.09 1.76 -5.85
N VAL A 107 -11.54 1.93 -4.64
CA VAL A 107 -10.15 1.58 -4.33
C VAL A 107 -9.89 0.10 -4.59
N SER A 108 -10.75 -0.78 -4.06
CA SER A 108 -10.65 -2.23 -4.25
C SER A 108 -10.74 -2.62 -5.73
N ARG A 109 -11.61 -1.97 -6.51
CA ARG A 109 -11.71 -2.22 -7.96
C ARG A 109 -10.43 -1.81 -8.69
N VAL A 110 -9.87 -0.63 -8.40
CA VAL A 110 -8.61 -0.19 -9.02
C VAL A 110 -7.47 -1.16 -8.70
N ALA A 111 -7.35 -1.60 -7.45
CA ALA A 111 -6.37 -2.60 -7.05
C ALA A 111 -6.56 -3.92 -7.82
N LYS A 112 -7.79 -4.42 -7.89
CA LYS A 112 -8.12 -5.66 -8.61
C LYS A 112 -7.84 -5.56 -10.12
N ASP A 113 -8.23 -4.44 -10.74
CA ASP A 113 -7.98 -4.20 -12.17
C ASP A 113 -6.46 -4.13 -12.47
N SER A 114 -5.67 -3.62 -11.51
CA SER A 114 -4.20 -3.60 -11.64
C SER A 114 -3.60 -5.00 -11.54
N MET A 115 -4.11 -5.86 -10.66
CA MET A 115 -3.70 -7.26 -10.52
C MET A 115 -4.04 -8.08 -11.76
N ARG A 116 -5.23 -7.88 -12.34
CA ARG A 116 -5.66 -8.54 -13.59
C ARG A 116 -4.71 -8.30 -14.75
N ARG A 117 -4.12 -7.12 -14.85
CA ARG A 117 -3.16 -6.78 -15.92
C ARG A 117 -1.89 -7.62 -15.88
N VAL A 118 -1.57 -8.21 -14.76
CA VAL A 118 -0.41 -9.11 -14.57
C VAL A 118 -0.83 -10.56 -14.36
N GLY A 119 -2.07 -10.91 -14.78
CA GLY A 119 -2.55 -12.29 -14.77
C GLY A 119 -3.12 -12.77 -13.42
N ILE A 120 -3.25 -11.89 -12.41
CA ILE A 120 -3.81 -12.24 -11.10
C ILE A 120 -5.31 -11.93 -11.12
N ASP A 121 -6.14 -12.90 -11.52
CA ASP A 121 -7.60 -12.75 -11.61
C ASP A 121 -8.36 -13.89 -10.91
N ASP A 122 -8.04 -14.12 -9.66
CA ASP A 122 -8.80 -15.02 -8.79
C ASP A 122 -9.61 -14.24 -7.75
N ARG A 123 -10.52 -14.92 -7.04
CA ARG A 123 -11.37 -14.32 -6.02
C ARG A 123 -10.63 -13.95 -4.72
N TRP A 124 -9.44 -14.51 -4.51
CA TRP A 124 -8.70 -14.41 -3.25
C TRP A 124 -7.85 -13.14 -3.18
N HIS A 125 -7.28 -12.73 -4.31
CA HIS A 125 -6.47 -11.51 -4.38
C HIS A 125 -7.35 -10.26 -4.47
N THR A 126 -7.29 -9.46 -3.42
CA THR A 126 -8.07 -8.22 -3.24
C THR A 126 -7.14 -7.06 -2.92
N ALA A 127 -7.69 -5.86 -2.70
CA ALA A 127 -6.91 -4.72 -2.18
C ALA A 127 -6.18 -5.04 -0.87
N HIS A 128 -6.73 -5.95 -0.05
CA HIS A 128 -6.08 -6.40 1.18
C HIS A 128 -4.80 -7.21 0.91
N SER A 129 -4.71 -7.91 -0.21
CA SER A 129 -3.50 -8.63 -0.61
C SER A 129 -2.31 -7.70 -0.87
N LEU A 130 -2.54 -6.44 -1.30
CA LEU A 130 -1.46 -5.44 -1.41
C LEU A 130 -0.82 -5.13 -0.05
N ARG A 131 -1.62 -5.15 1.01
CA ARG A 131 -1.12 -4.98 2.37
C ARG A 131 -0.31 -6.19 2.83
N HIS A 132 -0.76 -7.41 2.53
CA HIS A 132 0.01 -8.63 2.78
C HIS A 132 1.35 -8.56 2.06
N THR A 133 1.33 -8.20 0.77
CA THR A 133 2.55 -7.99 -0.02
C THR A 133 3.48 -6.95 0.62
N ALA A 134 2.95 -5.82 1.11
CA ALA A 134 3.76 -4.79 1.76
C ALA A 134 4.51 -5.32 3.00
N VAL A 135 3.82 -6.09 3.85
CA VAL A 135 4.42 -6.70 5.05
C VAL A 135 5.49 -7.72 4.66
N THR A 136 5.16 -8.62 3.73
CA THR A 136 6.12 -9.62 3.23
C THR A 136 7.37 -8.97 2.62
N LEU A 137 7.20 -7.93 1.80
CA LEU A 137 8.31 -7.20 1.20
C LEU A 137 9.16 -6.45 2.23
N ALA A 138 8.55 -5.93 3.30
CA ALA A 138 9.30 -5.31 4.39
C ALA A 138 10.21 -6.33 5.10
N LEU A 139 9.66 -7.49 5.44
CA LEU A 139 10.41 -8.58 6.07
C LEU A 139 11.52 -9.12 5.15
N LEU A 140 11.22 -9.39 3.88
CA LEU A 140 12.20 -9.81 2.87
C LEU A 140 13.29 -8.76 2.64
N GLY A 141 12.95 -7.48 2.82
CA GLY A 141 13.88 -6.35 2.76
C GLY A 141 14.73 -6.16 4.03
N GLY A 142 14.59 -7.06 5.01
CA GLY A 142 15.35 -7.04 6.26
C GLY A 142 14.77 -6.17 7.39
N ALA A 143 13.53 -5.72 7.27
CA ALA A 143 12.87 -5.05 8.38
C ALA A 143 12.58 -6.05 9.51
N GLY A 144 12.77 -5.63 10.76
CA GLY A 144 12.39 -6.43 11.91
C GLY A 144 10.86 -6.63 11.99
N GLU A 145 10.42 -7.73 12.61
CA GLU A 145 8.99 -8.06 12.76
C GLU A 145 8.21 -6.92 13.43
N ARG A 146 8.79 -6.28 14.45
CA ARG A 146 8.19 -5.14 15.15
C ARG A 146 8.02 -3.93 14.23
N ASP A 147 8.99 -3.66 13.36
CA ASP A 147 8.93 -2.53 12.42
C ASP A 147 7.89 -2.79 11.34
N ALA A 148 7.82 -4.02 10.82
CA ALA A 148 6.79 -4.45 9.88
C ALA A 148 5.38 -4.40 10.50
N GLN A 149 5.24 -4.79 11.78
CA GLN A 149 4.00 -4.66 12.55
C GLN A 149 3.58 -3.17 12.69
N MET A 150 4.53 -2.31 13.06
CA MET A 150 4.27 -0.87 13.21
C MET A 150 3.90 -0.23 11.86
N MET A 151 4.61 -0.55 10.78
CA MET A 151 4.29 -0.10 9.43
C MET A 151 2.87 -0.51 9.05
N ALA A 152 2.50 -1.75 9.30
CA ALA A 152 1.19 -2.27 9.01
C ALA A 152 0.10 -1.80 10.01
N ARG A 153 0.46 -1.29 11.18
CA ARG A 153 -0.49 -0.93 12.24
C ARG A 153 -1.37 -2.12 12.63
N HIS A 154 -0.74 -3.31 12.77
CA HIS A 154 -1.40 -4.50 13.30
C HIS A 154 -1.59 -4.35 14.81
N ALA A 155 -2.83 -4.56 15.25
CA ALA A 155 -3.14 -4.55 16.68
C ALA A 155 -2.51 -5.75 17.40
N ASP A 156 -2.37 -6.88 16.67
CA ASP A 156 -1.79 -8.11 17.17
C ASP A 156 -0.53 -8.48 16.35
N VAL A 157 0.56 -8.75 17.06
CA VAL A 157 1.85 -9.20 16.49
C VAL A 157 1.71 -10.51 15.74
N SER A 158 0.85 -11.40 16.21
CA SER A 158 0.63 -12.73 15.60
C SER A 158 0.30 -12.63 14.11
N THR A 159 -0.40 -11.58 13.70
CA THR A 159 -0.71 -11.32 12.28
C THR A 159 0.56 -11.09 11.44
N THR A 160 1.61 -10.47 11.99
CA THR A 160 2.88 -10.24 11.29
C THR A 160 3.77 -11.48 11.35
N MET A 161 3.75 -12.20 12.48
CA MET A 161 4.57 -13.41 12.68
C MET A 161 4.24 -14.53 11.71
N ILE A 162 2.98 -14.66 11.25
CA ILE A 162 2.61 -15.64 10.23
C ILE A 162 3.48 -15.48 8.98
N TYR A 163 3.70 -14.23 8.53
CA TYR A 163 4.54 -13.97 7.35
C TYR A 163 6.01 -14.25 7.60
N ALA A 164 6.53 -13.92 8.79
CA ALA A 164 7.92 -14.19 9.15
C ALA A 164 8.16 -15.70 9.18
N HIS A 165 7.28 -16.47 9.81
CA HIS A 165 7.36 -17.95 9.84
C HIS A 165 7.30 -18.56 8.44
N ASP A 166 6.43 -18.09 7.56
CA ASP A 166 6.33 -18.61 6.19
C ASP A 166 7.61 -18.34 5.40
N ILE A 167 8.19 -17.12 5.56
CA ILE A 167 9.46 -16.75 4.93
C ILE A 167 10.59 -17.66 5.44
N ASP A 168 10.73 -17.81 6.76
CA ASP A 168 11.74 -18.65 7.36
C ASP A 168 11.58 -20.12 6.99
N ARG A 169 10.35 -20.63 6.98
CA ARG A 169 10.03 -22.01 6.58
C ARG A 169 10.44 -22.31 5.14
N ILE A 170 10.21 -21.35 4.23
CA ILE A 170 10.60 -21.49 2.81
C ILE A 170 12.11 -21.34 2.65
N ALA A 171 12.71 -20.36 3.35
CA ALA A 171 14.17 -20.14 3.28
C ALA A 171 14.94 -21.36 3.79
N ASN A 172 14.52 -21.94 4.92
CA ASN A 172 15.15 -23.04 5.64
C ASN A 172 14.42 -24.38 5.41
N ALA A 173 13.82 -24.57 4.24
CA ALA A 173 13.07 -25.76 3.92
C ALA A 173 13.95 -27.02 3.99
N ALA A 174 13.64 -27.95 4.90
CA ALA A 174 14.35 -29.23 5.04
C ALA A 174 14.30 -30.08 3.75
N GLU A 175 13.30 -29.88 2.92
CA GLU A 175 13.14 -30.49 1.60
C GLU A 175 14.38 -30.21 0.70
N LYS A 176 14.97 -29.03 0.82
CA LYS A 176 16.22 -28.68 0.10
C LYS A 176 17.40 -29.57 0.48
N SER A 177 17.46 -29.97 1.76
CA SER A 177 18.49 -30.89 2.26
C SER A 177 18.26 -32.33 1.76
N VAL A 178 16.99 -32.74 1.64
CA VAL A 178 16.61 -34.04 1.06
C VAL A 178 17.03 -34.09 -0.41
N ASP A 179 16.69 -33.04 -1.20
CA ASP A 179 17.05 -32.96 -2.61
C ASP A 179 18.56 -32.98 -2.81
N ALA A 180 19.31 -32.22 -1.97
CA ALA A 180 20.76 -32.19 -2.03
C ALA A 180 21.39 -33.58 -1.73
N TYR A 181 20.80 -34.35 -0.81
CA TYR A 181 21.26 -35.69 -0.47
C TYR A 181 20.96 -36.70 -1.58
N LEU A 182 19.76 -36.67 -2.17
CA LEU A 182 19.36 -37.57 -3.25
C LEU A 182 20.05 -37.28 -4.58
N SER A 183 20.67 -36.12 -4.73
CA SER A 183 21.39 -35.70 -5.95
C SER A 183 22.90 -36.02 -5.92
N GLN A 184 23.39 -36.68 -4.86
CA GLN A 184 24.76 -37.19 -4.72
C GLN A 184 24.90 -38.60 -5.34
#